data_9e6c04f6f8d8b6f61ea1d7327d130274
#
_entry.id   9e6c04f6f8d8b6f61ea1d7327d130274
#
_cell.length_a   1.000
_cell.length_b   1.000
_cell.length_c   1.000
_cell.angle_alpha   90.00
_cell.angle_beta   90.00
_cell.angle_gamma   90.00
#
_symmetry.space_group_name_H-M   'P 1'
#
loop_
_entity.id
_entity.type
_entity.pdbx_description
1 polymer ?
#
loop_
_entity_poly.entity_id
_entity_poly.type
_entity_poly.pdbx_seq_one_letter_code
_entity_poly.pdbx_strand_id
1 'polypeptide(L)'
;ECLEQAGALVSRVDPAVDGWQAQLKDVAFVFNLLHGPGGEDGTLQGFLELMGLAYSGCGVLASALTMDKVRTKLLWQGAMLKTPPFNVLTTDSDWQAVIDELGSVFVKPALEGSSLGMSRADSALQLREAYDQASRFGSTVMAEQFVSGPEYTVAILGDRALPSIRIDVPGEFYDFDAKYRSDKTLFSCPSDLSSAEELALADLALTAFRITGGEVWGRVDVMRDAAGDWQLLEVNTVPGMTSHSLVPMAARAVGLSLIELLSEIYVHSMGARDVQS
;
A
#
# COMPACT_ATOMS: atom_id res chain seq x y z
N GLU A 1 19.81 1.92 12.59
CA GLU A 1 20.08 2.75 13.81
C GLU A 1 19.20 2.32 14.98
N CYS A 2 17.85 2.32 14.87
CA CYS A 2 16.97 1.95 15.99
C CYS A 2 17.22 0.51 16.47
N LEU A 3 17.32 -0.46 15.56
CA LEU A 3 17.65 -1.85 15.90
C LEU A 3 19.06 -2.00 16.48
N GLU A 4 20.04 -1.26 15.96
CA GLU A 4 21.42 -1.24 16.47
C GLU A 4 21.45 -0.67 17.89
N GLN A 5 20.70 0.39 18.17
CA GLN A 5 20.55 0.94 19.53
C GLN A 5 19.89 -0.04 20.50
N ALA A 6 19.02 -0.92 19.98
CA ALA A 6 18.43 -2.02 20.75
C ALA A 6 19.35 -3.25 20.90
N GLY A 7 20.58 -3.20 20.38
CA GLY A 7 21.58 -4.26 20.52
C GLY A 7 21.58 -5.31 19.42
N ALA A 8 20.80 -5.13 18.34
CA ALA A 8 20.84 -6.03 17.20
C ALA A 8 22.10 -5.82 16.33
N LEU A 9 22.67 -6.89 15.82
CA LEU A 9 23.69 -6.83 14.77
C LEU A 9 22.99 -6.60 13.43
N VAL A 10 23.19 -5.45 12.83
CA VAL A 10 22.49 -5.03 11.59
C VAL A 10 23.48 -4.90 10.44
N SER A 11 23.19 -5.61 9.35
CA SER A 11 23.83 -5.42 8.05
C SER A 11 22.85 -4.73 7.10
N ARG A 12 23.32 -3.76 6.32
CA ARG A 12 22.53 -3.11 5.28
C ARG A 12 22.89 -3.74 3.94
N VAL A 13 21.88 -4.29 3.27
CA VAL A 13 22.07 -4.98 1.98
C VAL A 13 21.28 -4.22 0.92
N ASP A 14 21.94 -3.87 -0.17
CA ASP A 14 21.34 -3.26 -1.35
C ASP A 14 21.31 -4.28 -2.49
N PRO A 15 20.12 -4.75 -2.92
CA PRO A 15 20.00 -5.73 -4.01
C PRO A 15 20.46 -5.20 -5.39
N ALA A 16 20.65 -3.91 -5.55
CA ALA A 16 21.22 -3.34 -6.77
C ALA A 16 22.74 -3.61 -6.92
N VAL A 17 23.40 -4.06 -5.85
CA VAL A 17 24.84 -4.38 -5.86
C VAL A 17 25.04 -5.85 -6.20
N ASP A 18 25.90 -6.13 -7.19
CA ASP A 18 26.23 -7.48 -7.60
C ASP A 18 26.76 -8.32 -6.42
N GLY A 19 26.25 -9.55 -6.30
CA GLY A 19 26.66 -10.49 -5.24
C GLY A 19 26.06 -10.20 -3.87
N TRP A 20 25.05 -9.32 -3.78
CA TRP A 20 24.34 -9.00 -2.53
C TRP A 20 23.84 -10.24 -1.78
N GLN A 21 23.48 -11.31 -2.48
CA GLN A 21 23.00 -12.57 -1.90
C GLN A 21 24.01 -13.19 -0.91
N ALA A 22 25.31 -13.01 -1.19
CA ALA A 22 26.35 -13.51 -0.29
C ALA A 22 26.38 -12.83 1.08
N GLN A 23 25.81 -11.61 1.17
CA GLN A 23 25.71 -10.87 2.43
C GLN A 23 24.57 -11.40 3.34
N LEU A 24 23.69 -12.25 2.80
CA LEU A 24 22.62 -12.87 3.56
C LEU A 24 23.07 -14.17 4.28
N LYS A 25 24.32 -14.59 4.03
CA LYS A 25 24.88 -15.73 4.75
C LYS A 25 24.98 -15.39 6.24
N ASP A 26 24.51 -16.27 7.08
CA ASP A 26 24.50 -16.13 8.55
C ASP A 26 23.55 -15.02 9.09
N VAL A 27 22.64 -14.49 8.22
CA VAL A 27 21.57 -13.59 8.63
C VAL A 27 20.41 -14.41 9.20
N ALA A 28 19.94 -14.04 10.40
CA ALA A 28 18.82 -14.74 11.05
C ALA A 28 17.45 -14.23 10.59
N PHE A 29 17.36 -12.95 10.19
CA PHE A 29 16.11 -12.30 9.82
C PHE A 29 16.38 -11.14 8.85
N VAL A 30 15.52 -10.97 7.84
CA VAL A 30 15.59 -9.87 6.88
C VAL A 30 14.46 -8.89 7.13
N PHE A 31 14.80 -7.65 7.48
CA PHE A 31 13.83 -6.57 7.54
C PHE A 31 13.72 -5.93 6.14
N ASN A 32 12.67 -6.29 5.39
CA ASN A 32 12.44 -5.74 4.06
C ASN A 32 11.93 -4.30 4.16
N LEU A 33 12.65 -3.38 3.50
CA LEU A 33 12.29 -1.96 3.38
C LEU A 33 12.36 -1.50 1.91
N LEU A 34 12.36 -2.44 0.97
CA LEU A 34 12.42 -2.13 -0.45
C LEU A 34 11.02 -1.80 -0.96
N HIS A 35 10.92 -0.74 -1.75
CA HIS A 35 9.68 -0.32 -2.37
C HIS A 35 9.68 -0.64 -3.87
N GLY A 36 8.47 -0.82 -4.40
CA GLY A 36 8.24 -1.07 -5.82
C GLY A 36 8.60 -2.48 -6.29
N PRO A 37 8.74 -2.67 -7.61
CA PRO A 37 9.05 -3.97 -8.20
C PRO A 37 10.33 -4.58 -7.64
N GLY A 38 10.27 -5.89 -7.35
CA GLY A 38 11.34 -6.64 -6.71
C GLY A 38 11.30 -6.64 -5.18
N GLY A 39 10.73 -5.60 -4.54
CA GLY A 39 10.64 -5.49 -3.08
C GLY A 39 9.24 -5.77 -2.52
N GLU A 40 8.19 -5.32 -3.24
CA GLU A 40 6.79 -5.38 -2.80
C GLU A 40 5.95 -6.39 -3.60
N ASP A 41 6.49 -6.98 -4.67
CA ASP A 41 5.76 -7.80 -5.64
C ASP A 41 5.85 -9.32 -5.40
N GLY A 42 6.43 -9.75 -4.28
CA GLY A 42 6.61 -11.16 -3.96
C GLY A 42 7.94 -11.76 -4.45
N THR A 43 8.70 -11.06 -5.30
CA THR A 43 9.96 -11.56 -5.87
C THR A 43 11.01 -11.77 -4.78
N LEU A 44 11.29 -10.76 -3.95
CA LEU A 44 12.22 -10.89 -2.82
C LEU A 44 11.71 -11.89 -1.81
N GLN A 45 10.41 -11.86 -1.50
CA GLN A 45 9.78 -12.78 -0.55
C GLN A 45 10.01 -14.25 -0.99
N GLY A 46 9.75 -14.56 -2.26
CA GLY A 46 9.98 -15.91 -2.81
C GLY A 46 11.45 -16.32 -2.79
N PHE A 47 12.36 -15.39 -3.06
CA PHE A 47 13.78 -15.65 -2.94
C PHE A 47 14.18 -15.99 -1.49
N LEU A 48 13.70 -15.22 -0.51
CA LEU A 48 14.00 -15.43 0.91
C LEU A 48 13.40 -16.75 1.42
N GLU A 49 12.19 -17.13 0.97
CA GLU A 49 11.57 -18.42 1.28
C GLU A 49 12.41 -19.59 0.74
N LEU A 50 12.89 -19.52 -0.50
CA LEU A 50 13.78 -20.52 -1.07
C LEU A 50 15.12 -20.63 -0.33
N MET A 51 15.59 -19.54 0.26
CA MET A 51 16.80 -19.51 1.09
C MET A 51 16.54 -19.99 2.53
N GLY A 52 15.29 -20.22 2.94
CA GLY A 52 14.92 -20.53 4.31
C GLY A 52 15.15 -19.38 5.29
N LEU A 53 15.14 -18.13 4.80
CA LEU A 53 15.36 -16.93 5.60
C LEU A 53 14.04 -16.31 6.03
N ALA A 54 13.86 -16.12 7.32
CA ALA A 54 12.73 -15.37 7.85
C ALA A 54 12.84 -13.89 7.49
N TYR A 55 11.69 -13.25 7.19
CA TYR A 55 11.65 -11.84 6.78
C TYR A 55 10.41 -11.13 7.30
N SER A 56 10.45 -9.79 7.34
CA SER A 56 9.33 -8.97 7.79
C SER A 56 8.22 -8.88 6.74
N GLY A 57 6.97 -8.91 7.19
CA GLY A 57 5.80 -8.57 6.39
C GLY A 57 5.13 -9.74 5.69
N CYS A 58 4.35 -9.41 4.69
CA CYS A 58 3.50 -10.34 3.97
C CYS A 58 4.30 -11.35 3.13
N GLY A 59 3.71 -12.52 2.91
CA GLY A 59 4.27 -13.57 2.04
C GLY A 59 4.14 -13.25 0.54
N VAL A 60 4.59 -14.22 -0.28
CA VAL A 60 4.63 -14.10 -1.75
C VAL A 60 3.27 -13.75 -2.35
N LEU A 61 2.24 -14.50 -1.98
CA LEU A 61 0.90 -14.33 -2.58
C LEU A 61 0.33 -12.94 -2.31
N ALA A 62 0.37 -12.51 -1.05
CA ALA A 62 -0.17 -11.21 -0.67
C ALA A 62 0.60 -10.07 -1.33
N SER A 63 1.93 -10.13 -1.33
CA SER A 63 2.78 -9.12 -1.97
C SER A 63 2.51 -9.02 -3.47
N ALA A 64 2.47 -10.16 -4.19
CA ALA A 64 2.20 -10.17 -5.62
C ALA A 64 0.79 -9.67 -5.96
N LEU A 65 -0.21 -10.08 -5.17
CA LEU A 65 -1.60 -9.69 -5.40
C LEU A 65 -1.82 -8.20 -5.13
N THR A 66 -1.32 -7.69 -4.01
CA THR A 66 -1.54 -6.28 -3.62
C THR A 66 -0.77 -5.29 -4.50
N MET A 67 0.34 -5.70 -5.09
CA MET A 67 1.04 -4.91 -6.09
C MET A 67 0.20 -4.70 -7.36
N ASP A 68 -0.66 -5.66 -7.71
CA ASP A 68 -1.58 -5.58 -8.84
C ASP A 68 -2.93 -4.97 -8.43
N LYS A 69 -3.09 -3.66 -8.66
CA LYS A 69 -4.31 -2.93 -8.30
C LYS A 69 -5.57 -3.50 -8.95
N VAL A 70 -5.49 -3.98 -10.18
CA VAL A 70 -6.62 -4.57 -10.90
C VAL A 70 -7.07 -5.86 -10.21
N ARG A 71 -6.14 -6.77 -9.93
CA ARG A 71 -6.44 -8.05 -9.26
C ARG A 71 -6.91 -7.86 -7.83
N THR A 72 -6.30 -6.94 -7.10
CA THR A 72 -6.73 -6.58 -5.75
C THR A 72 -8.18 -6.10 -5.73
N LYS A 73 -8.54 -5.17 -6.64
CA LYS A 73 -9.90 -4.65 -6.74
C LYS A 73 -10.92 -5.71 -7.18
N LEU A 74 -10.57 -6.58 -8.12
CA LEU A 74 -11.43 -7.71 -8.52
C LEU A 74 -11.68 -8.66 -7.35
N LEU A 75 -10.66 -8.92 -6.52
CA LEU A 75 -10.81 -9.73 -5.31
C LEU A 75 -11.76 -9.06 -4.30
N TRP A 76 -11.59 -7.77 -4.06
CA TRP A 76 -12.48 -7.02 -3.17
C TRP A 76 -13.92 -6.98 -3.67
N GLN A 77 -14.13 -6.76 -4.98
CA GLN A 77 -15.47 -6.83 -5.59
C GLN A 77 -16.10 -8.22 -5.42
N GLY A 78 -15.32 -9.28 -5.63
CA GLY A 78 -15.76 -10.66 -5.40
C GLY A 78 -16.16 -10.94 -3.95
N ALA A 79 -15.56 -10.23 -3.01
CA ALA A 79 -15.87 -10.27 -1.59
C ALA A 79 -16.91 -9.23 -1.15
N MET A 80 -17.56 -8.53 -2.08
CA MET A 80 -18.53 -7.47 -1.85
C MET A 80 -17.99 -6.27 -1.04
N LEU A 81 -16.68 -6.05 -1.07
CA LEU A 81 -16.06 -4.84 -0.50
C LEU A 81 -16.11 -3.71 -1.55
N LYS A 82 -16.42 -2.50 -1.08
CA LYS A 82 -16.52 -1.33 -1.97
C LYS A 82 -15.15 -0.82 -2.36
N THR A 83 -14.94 -0.67 -3.64
CA THR A 83 -13.79 -0.01 -4.27
C THR A 83 -14.30 0.81 -5.45
N PRO A 84 -13.69 1.94 -5.80
CA PRO A 84 -14.17 2.73 -6.93
C PRO A 84 -14.28 1.87 -8.19
N PRO A 85 -15.36 1.99 -8.97
CA PRO A 85 -15.47 1.33 -10.27
C PRO A 85 -14.28 1.66 -11.17
N PHE A 86 -13.88 0.70 -11.99
CA PHE A 86 -12.70 0.89 -12.85
C PHE A 86 -12.80 0.08 -14.13
N ASN A 87 -12.09 0.53 -15.16
CA ASN A 87 -11.90 -0.17 -16.42
C ASN A 87 -10.40 -0.37 -16.69
N VAL A 88 -10.03 -1.54 -17.18
CA VAL A 88 -8.68 -1.77 -17.72
C VAL A 88 -8.63 -1.22 -19.13
N LEU A 89 -7.67 -0.35 -19.40
CA LEU A 89 -7.53 0.35 -20.66
C LEU A 89 -6.57 -0.38 -21.61
N THR A 90 -6.89 -0.32 -22.89
CA THR A 90 -6.03 -0.79 -23.99
C THR A 90 -6.01 0.28 -25.08
N THR A 91 -5.17 0.12 -26.10
CA THR A 91 -5.15 1.00 -27.26
C THR A 91 -6.49 1.03 -28.02
N ASP A 92 -7.30 -0.01 -27.90
CA ASP A 92 -8.58 -0.19 -28.57
C ASP A 92 -9.78 0.20 -27.70
N SER A 93 -9.52 0.78 -26.49
CA SER A 93 -10.59 1.21 -25.60
C SER A 93 -11.46 2.30 -26.25
N ASP A 94 -12.78 2.22 -26.06
CA ASP A 94 -13.70 3.29 -26.36
C ASP A 94 -13.61 4.37 -25.25
N TRP A 95 -12.78 5.38 -25.48
CA TRP A 95 -12.49 6.44 -24.52
C TRP A 95 -13.74 7.21 -24.07
N GLN A 96 -14.70 7.40 -25.01
CA GLN A 96 -15.94 8.10 -24.67
C GLN A 96 -16.84 7.22 -23.81
N ALA A 97 -16.98 5.95 -24.14
CA ALA A 97 -17.78 5.02 -23.34
C ALA A 97 -17.26 4.89 -21.91
N VAL A 98 -15.93 4.87 -21.71
CA VAL A 98 -15.33 4.85 -20.36
C VAL A 98 -15.69 6.11 -19.56
N ILE A 99 -15.62 7.28 -20.18
CA ILE A 99 -16.00 8.54 -19.51
C ILE A 99 -17.50 8.59 -19.25
N ASP A 100 -18.33 8.13 -20.18
CA ASP A 100 -19.79 8.08 -20.00
C ASP A 100 -20.20 7.14 -18.85
N GLU A 101 -19.45 6.05 -18.64
CA GLU A 101 -19.68 5.08 -17.57
C GLU A 101 -19.14 5.58 -16.21
N LEU A 102 -17.90 6.03 -16.15
CA LEU A 102 -17.19 6.31 -14.89
C LEU A 102 -17.20 7.80 -14.50
N GLY A 103 -17.50 8.71 -15.44
CA GLY A 103 -17.34 10.15 -15.23
C GLY A 103 -15.85 10.55 -15.19
N SER A 104 -15.50 11.46 -14.29
CA SER A 104 -14.10 11.78 -14.01
C SER A 104 -13.34 10.56 -13.49
N VAL A 105 -12.13 10.34 -13.98
CA VAL A 105 -11.31 9.19 -13.61
C VAL A 105 -9.89 9.56 -13.22
N PHE A 106 -9.27 8.73 -12.40
CA PHE A 106 -7.82 8.62 -12.28
C PHE A 106 -7.31 7.49 -13.17
N VAL A 107 -6.34 7.83 -14.03
CA VAL A 107 -5.62 6.87 -14.86
C VAL A 107 -4.30 6.56 -14.19
N LYS A 108 -3.98 5.27 -14.03
CA LYS A 108 -2.77 4.83 -13.34
C LYS A 108 -2.25 3.49 -13.88
N PRO A 109 -0.92 3.28 -13.88
CA PRO A 109 -0.37 1.96 -14.09
C PRO A 109 -0.82 1.02 -12.95
N ALA A 110 -1.21 -0.20 -13.30
CA ALA A 110 -1.77 -1.14 -12.32
C ALA A 110 -0.71 -1.74 -11.37
N LEU A 111 0.54 -1.84 -11.83
CA LEU A 111 1.65 -2.53 -11.15
C LEU A 111 2.71 -1.56 -10.58
N GLU A 112 2.41 -0.27 -10.53
CA GLU A 112 3.34 0.74 -10.04
C GLU A 112 2.90 1.34 -8.71
N GLY A 113 3.90 1.69 -7.89
CA GLY A 113 3.72 2.39 -6.63
C GLY A 113 3.92 3.91 -6.75
N SER A 114 3.86 4.60 -5.61
CA SER A 114 4.27 6.01 -5.44
C SER A 114 3.60 7.02 -6.38
N SER A 115 2.39 6.74 -6.86
CA SER A 115 1.62 7.61 -7.79
C SER A 115 2.34 7.95 -9.11
N LEU A 116 3.32 7.13 -9.54
CA LEU A 116 4.03 7.31 -10.79
C LEU A 116 3.08 7.11 -11.99
N GLY A 117 3.12 8.05 -12.94
CA GLY A 117 2.30 7.99 -14.15
C GLY A 117 0.80 8.16 -13.92
N MET A 118 0.38 8.61 -12.74
CA MET A 118 -1.01 8.85 -12.41
C MET A 118 -1.45 10.24 -12.86
N SER A 119 -2.63 10.32 -13.49
CA SER A 119 -3.24 11.59 -13.89
C SER A 119 -4.77 11.52 -13.91
N ARG A 120 -5.42 12.67 -13.72
CA ARG A 120 -6.88 12.81 -13.80
C ARG A 120 -7.30 13.07 -15.24
N ALA A 121 -8.45 12.53 -15.63
CA ALA A 121 -9.09 12.77 -16.91
C ALA A 121 -10.60 12.96 -16.72
N ASP A 122 -11.13 14.04 -17.35
CA ASP A 122 -12.54 14.42 -17.31
C ASP A 122 -13.19 14.36 -18.69
N SER A 123 -12.44 13.93 -19.71
CA SER A 123 -12.91 13.79 -21.10
C SER A 123 -12.18 12.65 -21.82
N ALA A 124 -12.77 12.15 -22.91
CA ALA A 124 -12.18 11.11 -23.76
C ALA A 124 -10.78 11.47 -24.28
N LEU A 125 -10.55 12.74 -24.64
CA LEU A 125 -9.24 13.21 -25.09
C LEU A 125 -8.20 13.14 -23.96
N GLN A 126 -8.52 13.67 -22.78
CA GLN A 126 -7.65 13.62 -21.61
C GLN A 126 -7.40 12.17 -21.17
N LEU A 127 -8.42 11.31 -21.23
CA LEU A 127 -8.28 9.89 -20.89
C LEU A 127 -7.28 9.18 -21.79
N ARG A 128 -7.32 9.45 -23.09
CA ARG A 128 -6.36 8.91 -24.05
C ARG A 128 -4.94 9.42 -23.78
N GLU A 129 -4.78 10.73 -23.56
CA GLU A 129 -3.47 11.33 -23.23
C GLU A 129 -2.92 10.75 -21.90
N ALA A 130 -3.78 10.59 -20.91
CA ALA A 130 -3.43 9.97 -19.64
C ALA A 130 -3.00 8.49 -19.80
N TYR A 131 -3.70 7.72 -20.64
CA TYR A 131 -3.30 6.37 -21.00
C TYR A 131 -1.93 6.32 -21.67
N ASP A 132 -1.68 7.19 -22.66
CA ASP A 132 -0.38 7.26 -23.36
C ASP A 132 0.77 7.63 -22.42
N GLN A 133 0.51 8.39 -21.36
CA GLN A 133 1.48 8.68 -20.31
C GLN A 133 1.69 7.50 -19.36
N ALA A 134 0.60 6.94 -18.83
CA ALA A 134 0.66 5.84 -17.87
C ALA A 134 1.28 4.57 -18.46
N SER A 135 1.04 4.28 -19.74
CA SER A 135 1.58 3.12 -20.46
C SER A 135 3.11 3.11 -20.58
N ARG A 136 3.79 4.24 -20.34
CA ARG A 136 5.25 4.33 -20.28
C ARG A 136 5.83 3.72 -19.00
N PHE A 137 5.00 3.58 -17.96
CA PHE A 137 5.39 3.07 -16.65
C PHE A 137 4.96 1.62 -16.41
N GLY A 138 4.11 1.05 -17.28
CA GLY A 138 3.67 -0.34 -17.13
C GLY A 138 2.75 -0.79 -18.26
N SER A 139 2.69 -2.10 -18.48
CA SER A 139 1.91 -2.70 -19.57
C SER A 139 0.41 -2.73 -19.30
N THR A 140 -0.03 -2.65 -18.05
CA THR A 140 -1.44 -2.65 -17.65
C THR A 140 -1.78 -1.27 -17.09
N VAL A 141 -2.72 -0.59 -17.73
CA VAL A 141 -3.23 0.71 -17.32
C VAL A 141 -4.70 0.58 -16.95
N MET A 142 -5.12 1.24 -15.88
CA MET A 142 -6.51 1.29 -15.46
C MET A 142 -7.00 2.74 -15.34
N ALA A 143 -8.28 2.94 -15.66
CA ALA A 143 -9.03 4.14 -15.30
C ALA A 143 -9.94 3.79 -14.13
N GLU A 144 -9.85 4.52 -13.05
CA GLU A 144 -10.64 4.35 -11.84
C GLU A 144 -11.49 5.58 -11.61
N GLN A 145 -12.76 5.41 -11.29
CA GLN A 145 -13.66 6.52 -10.98
C GLN A 145 -13.04 7.43 -9.93
N PHE A 146 -13.04 8.74 -10.20
CA PHE A 146 -12.57 9.74 -9.24
C PHE A 146 -13.51 9.82 -8.03
N VAL A 147 -12.95 9.64 -6.85
CA VAL A 147 -13.65 9.81 -5.57
C VAL A 147 -13.33 11.19 -5.02
N SER A 148 -14.36 12.03 -4.88
CA SER A 148 -14.23 13.37 -4.31
C SER A 148 -14.51 13.34 -2.81
N GLY A 149 -13.49 13.12 -1.99
CA GLY A 149 -13.68 13.12 -0.55
C GLY A 149 -12.36 12.97 0.20
N PRO A 150 -12.38 12.97 1.52
CA PRO A 150 -11.17 12.84 2.32
C PRO A 150 -10.55 11.46 2.16
N GLU A 151 -9.22 11.45 2.12
CA GLU A 151 -8.41 10.22 2.11
C GLU A 151 -8.05 9.84 3.54
N TYR A 152 -8.12 8.54 3.82
CA TYR A 152 -7.71 7.94 5.08
C TYR A 152 -6.79 6.77 4.83
N THR A 153 -5.96 6.49 5.81
CA THR A 153 -5.13 5.29 5.79
C THR A 153 -5.17 4.59 7.15
N VAL A 154 -5.15 3.27 7.12
CA VAL A 154 -5.19 2.42 8.31
C VAL A 154 -3.97 1.50 8.29
N ALA A 155 -3.11 1.64 9.28
CA ALA A 155 -2.01 0.71 9.50
C ALA A 155 -2.53 -0.56 10.19
N ILE A 156 -2.08 -1.71 9.71
CA ILE A 156 -2.36 -3.03 10.29
C ILE A 156 -1.09 -3.55 10.95
N LEU A 157 -1.23 -4.10 12.15
CA LEU A 157 -0.13 -4.73 12.91
C LEU A 157 -0.65 -5.99 13.59
N GLY A 158 -0.20 -7.15 13.12
CA GLY A 158 -0.76 -8.44 13.51
C GLY A 158 -2.24 -8.53 13.17
N ASP A 159 -3.04 -8.80 14.18
CA ASP A 159 -4.49 -8.94 14.08
C ASP A 159 -5.29 -7.66 14.37
N ARG A 160 -4.63 -6.53 14.51
CA ARG A 160 -5.26 -5.26 14.87
C ARG A 160 -5.01 -4.15 13.85
N ALA A 161 -6.02 -3.30 13.66
CA ALA A 161 -5.87 -2.00 13.02
C ALA A 161 -5.37 -0.99 14.06
N LEU A 162 -4.42 -0.14 13.67
CA LEU A 162 -4.01 1.02 14.44
C LEU A 162 -4.94 2.20 14.10
N PRO A 163 -4.97 3.27 14.93
CA PRO A 163 -5.81 4.43 14.66
C PRO A 163 -5.63 4.96 13.25
N SER A 164 -6.75 5.26 12.59
CA SER A 164 -6.72 5.77 11.23
C SER A 164 -6.08 7.16 11.18
N ILE A 165 -5.50 7.47 10.03
CA ILE A 165 -4.92 8.77 9.73
C ILE A 165 -5.70 9.39 8.60
N ARG A 166 -6.20 10.60 8.79
CA ARG A 166 -6.74 11.43 7.72
C ARG A 166 -5.61 12.17 7.04
N ILE A 167 -5.65 12.20 5.71
CA ILE A 167 -4.65 12.85 4.86
C ILE A 167 -5.33 14.02 4.16
N ASP A 168 -4.94 15.23 4.53
CA ASP A 168 -5.42 16.47 3.90
C ASP A 168 -4.30 17.06 3.01
N VAL A 169 -4.52 17.03 1.71
CA VAL A 169 -3.58 17.57 0.73
C VAL A 169 -4.02 18.96 0.27
N PRO A 170 -3.08 19.89 0.02
CA PRO A 170 -3.42 21.23 -0.47
C PRO A 170 -3.82 21.27 -1.96
N GLY A 171 -3.84 20.13 -2.64
CA GLY A 171 -4.16 19.95 -4.06
C GLY A 171 -5.38 19.06 -4.28
N GLU A 172 -5.61 18.67 -5.52
CA GLU A 172 -6.75 17.81 -5.88
C GLU A 172 -6.55 16.34 -5.48
N PHE A 173 -5.29 15.88 -5.23
CA PHE A 173 -4.98 14.49 -4.86
C PHE A 173 -3.60 14.32 -4.22
N TYR A 174 -3.41 13.20 -3.55
CA TYR A 174 -2.18 12.83 -2.84
C TYR A 174 -1.16 12.20 -3.82
N ASP A 175 -0.50 13.06 -4.61
CA ASP A 175 0.51 12.69 -5.59
C ASP A 175 1.90 12.46 -4.97
N PHE A 176 2.87 12.14 -5.83
CA PHE A 176 4.26 11.92 -5.41
C PHE A 176 4.87 13.13 -4.69
N ASP A 177 4.60 14.33 -5.19
CA ASP A 177 5.13 15.56 -4.58
C ASP A 177 4.46 15.82 -3.22
N ALA A 178 3.15 15.57 -3.10
CA ALA A 178 2.43 15.64 -1.84
C ALA A 178 2.90 14.58 -0.83
N LYS A 179 3.30 13.38 -1.30
CA LYS A 179 3.81 12.27 -0.46
C LYS A 179 5.21 12.52 0.08
N TYR A 180 6.11 13.11 -0.71
CA TYR A 180 7.55 13.08 -0.41
C TYR A 180 8.24 14.45 -0.40
N ARG A 181 7.61 15.49 -0.95
CA ARG A 181 8.24 16.81 -1.14
C ARG A 181 7.46 17.98 -0.55
N SER A 182 6.19 17.79 -0.24
CA SER A 182 5.32 18.88 0.23
C SER A 182 5.26 18.90 1.76
N ASP A 183 5.70 20.00 2.35
CA ASP A 183 5.47 20.31 3.77
C ASP A 183 4.03 20.78 4.07
N LYS A 184 3.16 20.79 3.05
CA LYS A 184 1.78 21.30 3.15
C LYS A 184 0.74 20.20 3.34
N THR A 185 1.11 18.92 3.18
CA THR A 185 0.22 17.80 3.49
C THR A 185 0.04 17.73 5.00
N LEU A 186 -1.20 17.74 5.46
CA LEU A 186 -1.53 17.63 6.88
C LEU A 186 -2.02 16.21 7.18
N PHE A 187 -1.57 15.69 8.31
CA PHE A 187 -1.95 14.39 8.80
C PHE A 187 -2.60 14.53 10.17
N SER A 188 -3.82 14.03 10.31
CA SER A 188 -4.51 13.96 11.60
C SER A 188 -4.53 12.52 12.10
N CYS A 189 -3.83 12.26 13.21
CA CYS A 189 -3.72 10.93 13.83
C CYS A 189 -3.87 11.03 15.36
N PRO A 190 -4.86 10.36 15.99
CA PRO A 190 -6.01 9.71 15.34
C PRO A 190 -6.78 10.65 14.42
N SER A 191 -7.52 10.09 13.46
CA SER A 191 -8.36 10.89 12.57
C SER A 191 -9.53 11.55 13.33
N ASP A 192 -10.30 12.39 12.64
CA ASP A 192 -11.47 13.11 13.16
C ASP A 192 -12.76 12.29 13.14
N LEU A 193 -12.68 10.98 12.92
CA LEU A 193 -13.83 10.08 12.88
C LEU A 193 -14.44 9.87 14.28
N SER A 194 -15.75 9.68 14.31
CA SER A 194 -16.41 9.19 15.52
C SER A 194 -15.93 7.77 15.85
N SER A 195 -16.04 7.35 17.11
CA SER A 195 -15.64 5.99 17.52
C SER A 195 -16.34 4.88 16.72
N ALA A 196 -17.57 5.09 16.29
CA ALA A 196 -18.30 4.11 15.48
C ALA A 196 -17.75 4.04 14.05
N GLU A 197 -17.43 5.17 13.43
CA GLU A 197 -16.81 5.23 12.10
C GLU A 197 -15.40 4.66 12.13
N GLU A 198 -14.62 4.96 13.17
CA GLU A 198 -13.27 4.41 13.36
C GLU A 198 -13.29 2.88 13.44
N LEU A 199 -14.21 2.31 14.23
CA LEU A 199 -14.39 0.85 14.33
C LEU A 199 -14.80 0.25 12.98
N ALA A 200 -15.74 0.87 12.28
CA ALA A 200 -16.18 0.39 10.97
C ALA A 200 -15.06 0.42 9.94
N LEU A 201 -14.23 1.48 9.94
CA LEU A 201 -13.09 1.62 9.06
C LEU A 201 -11.98 0.61 9.42
N ALA A 202 -11.72 0.40 10.70
CA ALA A 202 -10.77 -0.60 11.18
C ALA A 202 -11.14 -2.02 10.74
N ASP A 203 -12.42 -2.40 10.90
CA ASP A 203 -12.94 -3.72 10.48
C ASP A 203 -12.86 -3.89 8.95
N LEU A 204 -13.20 -2.84 8.19
CA LEU A 204 -13.09 -2.85 6.73
C LEU A 204 -11.63 -3.05 6.30
N ALA A 205 -10.70 -2.28 6.87
CA ALA A 205 -9.28 -2.34 6.53
C ALA A 205 -8.67 -3.72 6.87
N LEU A 206 -8.98 -4.27 8.05
CA LEU A 206 -8.57 -5.62 8.44
C LEU A 206 -9.11 -6.68 7.48
N THR A 207 -10.39 -6.58 7.11
CA THR A 207 -11.02 -7.50 6.17
C THR A 207 -10.38 -7.39 4.78
N ALA A 208 -10.19 -6.17 4.28
CA ALA A 208 -9.59 -5.91 2.98
C ALA A 208 -8.13 -6.43 2.91
N PHE A 209 -7.37 -6.26 3.99
CA PHE A 209 -6.00 -6.75 4.13
C PHE A 209 -5.95 -8.29 4.17
N ARG A 210 -6.74 -8.92 5.04
CA ARG A 210 -6.75 -10.38 5.20
C ARG A 210 -7.19 -11.12 3.95
N ILE A 211 -8.15 -10.58 3.23
CA ILE A 211 -8.68 -11.22 2.01
C ILE A 211 -7.64 -11.26 0.88
N THR A 212 -6.67 -10.33 0.87
CA THR A 212 -5.52 -10.39 -0.04
C THR A 212 -4.43 -11.37 0.40
N GLY A 213 -4.63 -12.07 1.51
CA GLY A 213 -3.60 -12.89 2.15
C GLY A 213 -2.60 -12.05 2.97
N GLY A 214 -2.95 -10.82 3.27
CA GLY A 214 -2.13 -9.92 4.09
C GLY A 214 -1.97 -10.46 5.51
N GLU A 215 -0.74 -10.45 5.98
CA GLU A 215 -0.33 -10.91 7.31
C GLU A 215 0.77 -10.01 7.88
N VAL A 216 1.04 -10.13 9.16
CA VAL A 216 2.09 -9.42 9.91
C VAL A 216 1.84 -7.93 10.02
N TRP A 217 1.97 -7.16 8.96
CA TRP A 217 1.76 -5.72 8.95
C TRP A 217 1.57 -5.19 7.53
N GLY A 218 0.97 -4.02 7.45
CA GLY A 218 0.75 -3.34 6.19
C GLY A 218 -0.04 -2.05 6.39
N ARG A 219 -0.52 -1.47 5.30
CA ARG A 219 -1.33 -0.26 5.30
C ARG A 219 -2.41 -0.37 4.23
N VAL A 220 -3.64 -0.02 4.60
CA VAL A 220 -4.78 0.03 3.68
C VAL A 220 -5.18 1.48 3.48
N ASP A 221 -5.22 1.92 2.23
CA ASP A 221 -5.58 3.28 1.86
C ASP A 221 -7.02 3.30 1.33
N VAL A 222 -7.82 4.24 1.81
CA VAL A 222 -9.25 4.37 1.51
C VAL A 222 -9.64 5.82 1.30
N MET A 223 -10.70 6.06 0.54
CA MET A 223 -11.38 7.36 0.49
C MET A 223 -12.80 7.24 0.98
N ARG A 224 -13.36 8.34 1.47
CA ARG A 224 -14.77 8.44 1.79
C ARG A 224 -15.47 9.21 0.69
N ASP A 225 -16.42 8.60 0.00
CA ASP A 225 -17.12 9.25 -1.09
C ASP A 225 -18.19 10.25 -0.60
N ALA A 226 -18.84 10.95 -1.55
CA ALA A 226 -19.85 11.94 -1.25
C ALA A 226 -21.13 11.37 -0.58
N ALA A 227 -21.37 10.06 -0.70
CA ALA A 227 -22.45 9.36 -0.03
C ALA A 227 -22.07 8.96 1.42
N GLY A 228 -20.81 9.14 1.80
CA GLY A 228 -20.25 8.73 3.10
C GLY A 228 -19.78 7.28 3.13
N ASP A 229 -19.74 6.60 1.99
CA ASP A 229 -19.26 5.23 1.87
C ASP A 229 -17.73 5.17 1.76
N TRP A 230 -17.14 4.12 2.36
CA TRP A 230 -15.72 3.83 2.24
C TRP A 230 -15.39 3.15 0.91
N GLN A 231 -14.39 3.66 0.21
CA GLN A 231 -13.89 3.17 -1.06
C GLN A 231 -12.44 2.73 -0.91
N LEU A 232 -12.18 1.43 -0.97
CA LEU A 232 -10.83 0.85 -0.86
C LEU A 232 -10.00 1.22 -2.10
N LEU A 233 -8.80 1.75 -1.89
CA LEU A 233 -7.88 2.15 -2.97
C LEU A 233 -6.80 1.12 -3.22
N GLU A 234 -5.97 0.84 -2.21
CA GLU A 234 -4.84 -0.08 -2.30
C GLU A 234 -4.42 -0.64 -0.93
N VAL A 235 -3.62 -1.70 -0.97
CA VAL A 235 -2.87 -2.25 0.18
C VAL A 235 -1.39 -2.09 -0.08
N ASN A 236 -0.67 -1.59 0.92
CA ASN A 236 0.78 -1.51 0.92
C ASN A 236 1.35 -2.55 1.89
N THR A 237 2.12 -3.50 1.38
CA THR A 237 2.72 -4.60 2.18
C THR A 237 4.09 -4.27 2.74
N VAL A 238 4.74 -3.23 2.23
CA VAL A 238 6.01 -2.69 2.73
C VAL A 238 5.89 -1.17 2.89
N PRO A 239 5.03 -0.67 3.80
CA PRO A 239 4.90 0.77 4.00
C PRO A 239 6.18 1.39 4.56
N GLY A 240 6.38 2.69 4.31
CA GLY A 240 7.54 3.42 4.81
C GLY A 240 7.71 3.36 6.33
N MET A 241 8.97 3.37 6.79
CA MET A 241 9.36 3.22 8.20
C MET A 241 10.24 4.37 8.71
N THR A 242 10.16 5.54 8.07
CA THR A 242 10.83 6.75 8.58
C THR A 242 10.03 7.38 9.74
N SER A 243 10.62 8.32 10.45
CA SER A 243 9.94 9.07 11.53
C SER A 243 8.67 9.81 11.07
N HIS A 244 8.57 10.12 9.79
CA HIS A 244 7.42 10.82 9.18
C HIS A 244 6.44 9.87 8.49
N SER A 245 6.75 8.57 8.43
CA SER A 245 5.89 7.58 7.78
C SER A 245 4.62 7.30 8.59
N LEU A 246 3.54 6.93 7.87
CA LEU A 246 2.19 6.82 8.43
C LEU A 246 2.05 5.67 9.43
N VAL A 247 2.69 4.51 9.18
CA VAL A 247 2.63 3.38 10.11
C VAL A 247 3.31 3.72 11.45
N PRO A 248 4.54 4.26 11.51
CA PRO A 248 5.11 4.77 12.75
C PRO A 248 4.29 5.88 13.41
N MET A 249 3.57 6.70 12.63
CA MET A 249 2.69 7.73 13.18
C MET A 249 1.49 7.11 13.90
N ALA A 250 0.80 6.15 13.28
CA ALA A 250 -0.31 5.41 13.90
C ALA A 250 0.13 4.63 15.14
N ALA A 251 1.32 4.01 15.11
CA ALA A 251 1.90 3.30 16.25
C ALA A 251 2.14 4.24 17.45
N ARG A 252 2.70 5.43 17.20
CA ARG A 252 2.88 6.44 18.25
C ARG A 252 1.56 6.90 18.88
N ALA A 253 0.48 6.97 18.12
CA ALA A 253 -0.83 7.36 18.64
C ALA A 253 -1.40 6.36 19.69
N VAL A 254 -0.93 5.09 19.65
CA VAL A 254 -1.25 4.09 20.68
C VAL A 254 -0.11 3.85 21.68
N GLY A 255 0.88 4.75 21.72
CA GLY A 255 1.98 4.72 22.68
C GLY A 255 3.15 3.80 22.32
N LEU A 256 3.17 3.21 21.10
CA LEU A 256 4.30 2.39 20.65
C LEU A 256 5.44 3.28 20.14
N SER A 257 6.61 3.08 20.68
CA SER A 257 7.86 3.59 20.10
C SER A 257 8.21 2.86 18.79
N LEU A 258 9.12 3.41 18.01
CA LEU A 258 9.56 2.74 16.77
C LEU A 258 10.18 1.37 17.05
N ILE A 259 10.95 1.21 18.14
CA ILE A 259 11.55 -0.09 18.46
C ILE A 259 10.49 -1.12 18.87
N GLU A 260 9.46 -0.71 19.60
CA GLU A 260 8.36 -1.60 19.95
C GLU A 260 7.57 -2.03 18.71
N LEU A 261 7.30 -1.09 17.79
CA LEU A 261 6.68 -1.41 16.49
C LEU A 261 7.51 -2.43 15.70
N LEU A 262 8.83 -2.20 15.57
CA LEU A 262 9.72 -3.14 14.87
C LEU A 262 9.79 -4.50 15.56
N SER A 263 9.75 -4.53 16.90
CA SER A 263 9.72 -5.75 17.68
C SER A 263 8.43 -6.53 17.48
N GLU A 264 7.28 -5.87 17.46
CA GLU A 264 6.00 -6.52 17.17
C GLU A 264 5.97 -7.07 15.73
N ILE A 265 6.46 -6.31 14.74
CA ILE A 265 6.58 -6.80 13.36
C ILE A 265 7.47 -8.04 13.29
N TYR A 266 8.60 -8.05 13.99
CA TYR A 266 9.48 -9.21 14.07
C TYR A 266 8.77 -10.42 14.68
N VAL A 267 8.10 -10.26 15.82
CA VAL A 267 7.39 -11.36 16.52
C VAL A 267 6.28 -11.93 15.64
N HIS A 268 5.46 -11.08 15.02
CA HIS A 268 4.41 -11.52 14.11
C HIS A 268 4.99 -12.22 12.86
N SER A 269 6.11 -11.73 12.33
CA SER A 269 6.77 -12.35 11.18
C SER A 269 7.29 -13.75 11.48
N MET A 270 7.90 -13.94 12.66
CA MET A 270 8.36 -15.26 13.09
C MET A 270 7.19 -16.23 13.29
N GLY A 271 6.11 -15.81 13.94
CA GLY A 271 4.91 -16.64 14.11
C GLY A 271 4.24 -17.03 12.78
N ALA A 272 4.19 -16.13 11.81
CA ALA A 272 3.62 -16.43 10.49
C ALA A 272 4.45 -17.46 9.71
N ARG A 273 5.78 -17.51 9.91
CA ARG A 273 6.69 -18.45 9.22
C ARG A 273 6.76 -19.82 9.89
N ASP A 274 6.60 -19.90 11.20
CA ASP A 274 6.59 -21.18 11.96
C ASP A 274 5.39 -22.06 11.57
N VAL A 275 4.28 -21.47 11.13
CA VAL A 275 3.06 -22.20 10.72
C VAL A 275 3.20 -22.81 9.31
N GLN A 276 4.19 -22.39 8.52
CA GLN A 276 4.42 -22.87 7.15
C GLN A 276 5.48 -23.99 7.06
N SER A 277 6.17 -24.31 8.16
CA SER A 277 7.14 -25.40 8.28
C SER A 277 6.45 -26.68 8.77
#